data_43e9bebd67f0498b5b4e1522ec555f9f
#
_entry.id   43e9bebd67f0498b5b4e1522ec555f9f
#
_cell.length_a   1.000
_cell.length_b   1.000
_cell.length_c   1.000
_cell.angle_alpha   90.00
_cell.angle_beta   90.00
_cell.angle_gamma   90.00
#
_symmetry.space_group_name_H-M   'P 1'
#
loop_
_entity.id
_entity.type
_entity.pdbx_description
1 polymer ?
#
loop_
_entity_poly.entity_id
_entity_poly.type
_entity_poly.pdbx_seq_one_letter_code
_entity_poly.pdbx_strand_id
1 'polypeptide(L)'
;MQPPIWIGRADWNDCLNLNCFSWDPNESFQTTENKGEGSTAESLMIAGLFVDTGKDYVALCKQLAKEAANSSEGTIAGLAENDYLAEANRMQQAVDQMSEAVKQHGWDGEWFLRAYDFYCNKIGSDENESRS
;
A
#
# COMPACT_ATOMS: atom_id res chain seq x y z
N MET A 1 15.64 -1.65 4.08
CA MET A 1 14.65 -0.70 3.71
C MET A 1 13.32 -1.17 4.22
N GLN A 2 12.54 -0.30 4.73
CA GLN A 2 11.23 -0.68 5.18
C GLN A 2 10.20 -0.50 4.09
N PRO A 3 9.62 -1.56 3.68
CA PRO A 3 8.46 -1.53 2.87
C PRO A 3 7.26 -1.00 3.65
N PRO A 4 6.47 -0.29 2.97
CA PRO A 4 5.42 0.47 3.61
C PRO A 4 4.13 -0.30 3.85
N ILE A 5 3.96 -1.48 3.30
CA ILE A 5 2.74 -2.27 3.51
C ILE A 5 3.11 -3.74 3.68
N TRP A 6 2.97 -4.19 4.89
CA TRP A 6 3.18 -5.59 5.23
C TRP A 6 1.91 -6.40 5.01
N ILE A 7 2.08 -7.60 4.51
CA ILE A 7 1.01 -8.57 4.39
C ILE A 7 1.18 -9.60 5.49
N GLY A 8 0.23 -9.70 6.39
CA GLY A 8 0.13 -10.80 7.32
C GLY A 8 -0.54 -11.97 6.64
N ARG A 9 -1.84 -12.00 6.64
CA ARG A 9 -2.66 -13.01 5.98
C ARG A 9 -3.08 -12.57 4.59
N ALA A 10 -3.01 -13.50 3.64
CA ALA A 10 -3.73 -13.34 2.39
C ALA A 10 -5.24 -13.39 2.69
N ASP A 11 -5.92 -12.29 2.44
CA ASP A 11 -7.34 -12.12 2.69
C ASP A 11 -8.13 -12.19 1.38
N TRP A 12 -9.09 -11.30 1.18
CA TRP A 12 -9.90 -11.23 -0.03
C TRP A 12 -9.08 -11.17 -1.33
N ASN A 13 -7.82 -10.87 -1.22
CA ASN A 13 -6.90 -10.70 -2.34
C ASN A 13 -6.14 -11.97 -2.68
N ASP A 14 -6.84 -13.08 -2.77
CA ASP A 14 -6.29 -14.38 -3.14
C ASP A 14 -5.64 -14.39 -4.53
N CYS A 15 -5.93 -13.41 -5.37
CA CYS A 15 -5.26 -13.26 -6.66
C CYS A 15 -3.78 -12.86 -6.52
N LEU A 16 -3.38 -12.35 -5.37
CA LEU A 16 -1.98 -12.22 -4.98
C LEU A 16 -1.50 -13.48 -4.28
N ASN A 17 -2.26 -14.53 -4.42
CA ASN A 17 -1.98 -15.78 -3.76
C ASN A 17 -0.54 -16.20 -3.99
N LEU A 18 0.23 -16.17 -2.94
CA LEU A 18 1.62 -16.53 -2.93
C LEU A 18 1.81 -18.04 -2.74
N ASN A 19 0.77 -18.83 -3.01
CA ASN A 19 0.80 -20.29 -3.09
C ASN A 19 1.73 -20.82 -4.16
N CYS A 20 2.29 -19.97 -4.99
CA CYS A 20 3.22 -20.37 -6.02
C CYS A 20 4.42 -21.19 -5.51
N PHE A 21 4.66 -21.13 -4.22
CA PHE A 21 5.74 -21.87 -3.57
C PHE A 21 5.28 -23.09 -2.75
N SER A 22 3.99 -23.33 -2.65
CA SER A 22 3.44 -24.49 -1.94
C SER A 22 2.60 -25.37 -2.86
N TRP A 23 2.80 -26.69 -2.74
CA TRP A 23 1.97 -27.70 -3.41
C TRP A 23 0.64 -27.95 -2.69
N ASP A 24 0.52 -27.49 -1.45
CA ASP A 24 -0.70 -27.58 -0.67
C ASP A 24 -1.46 -26.26 -0.74
N PRO A 25 -2.68 -26.24 -1.32
CA PRO A 25 -3.49 -25.03 -1.40
C PRO A 25 -3.91 -24.49 -0.03
N ASN A 26 -3.80 -25.28 1.03
CA ASN A 26 -4.06 -24.82 2.40
C ASN A 26 -2.88 -24.08 3.03
N GLU A 27 -1.73 -24.09 2.38
CA GLU A 27 -0.53 -23.41 2.84
C GLU A 27 -0.34 -22.02 2.23
N SER A 28 -1.41 -21.39 1.77
CA SER A 28 -1.37 -20.06 1.16
C SER A 28 -0.77 -18.96 2.05
N PHE A 29 -0.73 -19.21 3.33
CA PHE A 29 -0.18 -18.26 4.31
C PHE A 29 1.34 -18.34 4.44
N GLN A 30 1.97 -19.41 4.00
CA GLN A 30 3.39 -19.64 4.26
C GLN A 30 4.32 -18.68 3.52
N THR A 31 3.84 -18.09 2.45
CA THR A 31 4.61 -17.11 1.69
C THR A 31 4.44 -15.69 2.22
N THR A 32 3.38 -15.41 2.95
CA THR A 32 3.11 -14.11 3.54
C THR A 32 3.45 -14.08 5.04
N GLU A 33 3.16 -15.16 5.73
CA GLU A 33 3.48 -15.32 7.15
C GLU A 33 4.09 -16.71 7.40
N ASN A 34 5.32 -16.78 7.80
CA ASN A 34 5.95 -18.05 8.10
C ASN A 34 5.45 -18.57 9.45
N LYS A 35 4.55 -19.57 9.43
CA LYS A 35 3.97 -20.20 10.64
C LYS A 35 3.38 -19.21 11.65
N GLY A 36 2.71 -18.18 11.15
CA GLY A 36 2.12 -17.13 11.97
C GLY A 36 3.00 -15.92 12.22
N GLU A 37 4.23 -15.93 11.73
CA GLU A 37 5.12 -14.77 11.76
C GLU A 37 4.95 -13.97 10.47
N GLY A 38 4.25 -12.84 10.55
CA GLY A 38 4.03 -11.93 9.44
C GLY A 38 5.06 -10.79 9.39
N SER A 39 4.70 -9.71 8.74
CA SER A 39 5.40 -8.42 8.72
C SER A 39 6.61 -8.28 7.78
N THR A 40 6.82 -9.22 6.86
CA THR A 40 7.93 -9.12 5.89
C THR A 40 7.43 -9.07 4.44
N ALA A 41 6.39 -9.84 4.14
CA ALA A 41 5.81 -9.89 2.79
C ALA A 41 5.06 -8.60 2.45
N GLU A 42 5.07 -8.22 1.16
CA GLU A 42 4.57 -6.93 0.70
C GLU A 42 3.85 -7.04 -0.63
N SER A 43 2.72 -6.36 -0.75
CA SER A 43 1.95 -6.28 -1.99
C SER A 43 2.20 -4.96 -2.71
N LEU A 44 2.68 -5.04 -3.93
CA LEU A 44 2.82 -3.85 -4.80
C LEU A 44 1.46 -3.33 -5.26
N MET A 45 0.47 -4.20 -5.42
CA MET A 45 -0.88 -3.78 -5.77
C MET A 45 -1.50 -2.93 -4.65
N ILE A 46 -1.38 -3.37 -3.39
CA ILE A 46 -1.89 -2.60 -2.25
C ILE A 46 -1.13 -1.28 -2.09
N ALA A 47 0.18 -1.28 -2.33
CA ALA A 47 0.97 -0.05 -2.36
C ALA A 47 0.49 0.92 -3.44
N GLY A 48 0.18 0.41 -4.63
CA GLY A 48 -0.42 1.20 -5.72
C GLY A 48 -1.80 1.77 -5.36
N LEU A 49 -2.66 0.96 -4.76
CA LEU A 49 -3.96 1.41 -4.25
C LEU A 49 -3.83 2.50 -3.19
N PHE A 50 -2.86 2.36 -2.30
CA PHE A 50 -2.58 3.39 -1.30
C PHE A 50 -2.18 4.73 -1.96
N VAL A 51 -1.31 4.69 -2.96
CA VAL A 51 -0.89 5.90 -3.68
C VAL A 51 -2.08 6.56 -4.38
N ASP A 52 -2.90 5.79 -5.05
CA ASP A 52 -4.06 6.30 -5.80
C ASP A 52 -5.12 6.88 -4.85
N THR A 53 -5.59 6.08 -3.91
CA THR A 53 -6.59 6.50 -2.92
C THR A 53 -6.07 7.63 -2.02
N GLY A 54 -4.79 7.61 -1.68
CA GLY A 54 -4.15 8.65 -0.89
C GLY A 54 -4.19 10.03 -1.56
N LYS A 55 -4.03 10.08 -2.88
CA LYS A 55 -4.18 11.33 -3.65
C LYS A 55 -5.59 11.89 -3.56
N ASP A 56 -6.59 11.02 -3.68
CA ASP A 56 -7.99 11.42 -3.54
C ASP A 56 -8.29 11.91 -2.12
N TYR A 57 -7.74 11.24 -1.12
CA TYR A 57 -7.86 11.67 0.27
C TYR A 57 -7.24 13.05 0.52
N VAL A 58 -6.07 13.32 -0.04
CA VAL A 58 -5.43 14.65 0.03
C VAL A 58 -6.32 15.71 -0.61
N ALA A 59 -6.88 15.43 -1.77
CA ALA A 59 -7.79 16.36 -2.46
C ALA A 59 -9.05 16.62 -1.62
N LEU A 60 -9.61 15.58 -1.00
CA LEU A 60 -10.75 15.70 -0.08
C LEU A 60 -10.42 16.58 1.12
N CYS A 61 -9.30 16.36 1.78
CA CYS A 61 -8.87 17.18 2.92
C CYS A 61 -8.69 18.66 2.53
N LYS A 62 -8.11 18.93 1.37
CA LYS A 62 -7.96 20.30 0.87
C LYS A 62 -9.32 20.96 0.57
N GLN A 63 -10.27 20.20 0.04
CA GLN A 63 -11.63 20.70 -0.19
C GLN A 63 -12.34 21.03 1.12
N LEU A 64 -12.25 20.12 2.10
CA LEU A 64 -12.83 20.35 3.44
C LEU A 64 -12.19 21.55 4.15
N ALA A 65 -10.89 21.77 3.95
CA ALA A 65 -10.22 22.97 4.48
C ALA A 65 -10.80 24.25 3.89
N LYS A 66 -11.07 24.28 2.57
CA LYS A 66 -11.70 25.44 1.93
C LYS A 66 -13.13 25.69 2.45
N GLU A 67 -13.88 24.62 2.64
CA GLU A 67 -15.23 24.72 3.17
C GLU A 67 -15.23 25.20 4.62
N ALA A 68 -14.31 24.72 5.44
CA ALA A 68 -14.14 25.19 6.80
C ALA A 68 -13.74 26.68 6.86
N ALA A 69 -12.84 27.12 5.98
CA ALA A 69 -12.43 28.53 5.91
C ALA A 69 -13.59 29.45 5.47
N ASN A 70 -14.51 28.97 4.65
CA ASN A 70 -15.66 29.72 4.15
C ASN A 70 -16.91 29.58 5.02
N SER A 71 -16.90 28.69 6.02
CA SER A 71 -18.00 28.50 6.95
C SER A 71 -18.11 29.68 7.92
N SER A 72 -19.34 30.14 8.17
CA SER A 72 -19.61 31.18 9.17
C SER A 72 -19.26 30.74 10.60
N GLU A 73 -19.21 29.45 10.84
CA GLU A 73 -18.82 28.85 12.11
C GLU A 73 -17.33 28.51 12.16
N GLY A 74 -16.62 28.60 11.04
CA GLY A 74 -15.18 28.33 10.94
C GLY A 74 -14.77 26.86 11.15
N THR A 75 -15.74 25.95 11.31
CA THR A 75 -15.47 24.53 11.55
C THR A 75 -16.46 23.64 10.80
N ILE A 76 -15.97 22.46 10.33
CA ILE A 76 -16.79 21.39 9.78
C ILE A 76 -16.48 20.13 10.60
N ALA A 77 -17.52 19.45 11.08
CA ALA A 77 -17.38 18.26 11.92
C ALA A 77 -16.45 18.46 13.14
N GLY A 78 -16.40 19.67 13.69
CA GLY A 78 -15.53 20.00 14.83
C GLY A 78 -14.06 20.23 14.48
N LEU A 79 -13.71 20.25 13.18
CA LEU A 79 -12.35 20.45 12.70
C LEU A 79 -12.22 21.81 11.99
N ALA A 80 -11.13 22.52 12.24
CA ALA A 80 -10.81 23.78 11.61
C ALA A 80 -10.03 23.58 10.30
N GLU A 81 -9.93 24.65 9.50
CA GLU A 81 -9.15 24.66 8.26
C GLU A 81 -7.76 24.05 8.45
N ASN A 82 -7.04 24.48 9.48
CA ASN A 82 -5.67 24.04 9.71
C ASN A 82 -5.57 22.54 10.06
N ASP A 83 -6.60 21.95 10.67
CA ASP A 83 -6.62 20.51 10.96
C ASP A 83 -6.70 19.70 9.67
N TYR A 84 -7.53 20.14 8.73
CA TYR A 84 -7.62 19.49 7.40
C TYR A 84 -6.35 19.69 6.58
N LEU A 85 -5.73 20.86 6.63
CA LEU A 85 -4.47 21.12 5.92
C LEU A 85 -3.32 20.29 6.50
N ALA A 86 -3.25 20.15 7.81
CA ALA A 86 -2.26 19.30 8.47
C ALA A 86 -2.42 17.83 8.06
N GLU A 87 -3.66 17.34 8.01
CA GLU A 87 -3.95 15.97 7.56
C GLU A 87 -3.63 15.78 6.08
N ALA A 88 -3.93 16.75 5.22
CA ALA A 88 -3.55 16.71 3.81
C ALA A 88 -2.03 16.62 3.64
N ASN A 89 -1.26 17.40 4.40
CA ASN A 89 0.20 17.37 4.35
C ASN A 89 0.76 16.04 4.85
N ARG A 90 0.21 15.51 5.94
CA ARG A 90 0.60 14.20 6.48
C ARG A 90 0.41 13.10 5.45
N MET A 91 -0.75 13.05 4.82
CA MET A 91 -1.05 12.03 3.81
C MET A 91 -0.23 12.25 2.54
N GLN A 92 -0.01 13.49 2.11
CA GLN A 92 0.81 13.78 0.94
C GLN A 92 2.23 13.24 1.11
N GLN A 93 2.84 13.43 2.27
CA GLN A 93 4.15 12.88 2.57
C GLN A 93 4.16 11.35 2.53
N ALA A 94 3.13 10.71 3.09
CA ALA A 94 3.01 9.25 3.06
C ALA A 94 2.84 8.73 1.61
N VAL A 95 2.04 9.40 0.80
CA VAL A 95 1.84 9.06 -0.63
C VAL A 95 3.16 9.21 -1.40
N ASP A 96 3.89 10.30 -1.17
CA ASP A 96 5.18 10.55 -1.85
C ASP A 96 6.22 9.50 -1.49
N GLN A 97 6.32 9.13 -0.20
CA GLN A 97 7.22 8.08 0.27
C GLN A 97 6.86 6.72 -0.32
N MET A 98 5.57 6.38 -0.33
CA MET A 98 5.09 5.13 -0.93
C MET A 98 5.36 5.09 -2.44
N SER A 99 5.05 6.17 -3.14
CA SER A 99 5.28 6.27 -4.58
C SER A 99 6.74 6.08 -4.93
N GLU A 100 7.64 6.67 -4.15
CA GLU A 100 9.08 6.53 -4.35
C GLU A 100 9.54 5.09 -4.07
N ALA A 101 9.06 4.48 -2.98
CA ALA A 101 9.37 3.10 -2.64
C ALA A 101 8.91 2.13 -3.74
N VAL A 102 7.70 2.32 -4.28
CA VAL A 102 7.18 1.50 -5.39
C VAL A 102 8.06 1.64 -6.64
N LYS A 103 8.49 2.85 -6.97
CA LYS A 103 9.38 3.07 -8.12
C LYS A 103 10.75 2.42 -7.92
N GLN A 104 11.33 2.54 -6.75
CA GLN A 104 12.67 2.02 -6.46
C GLN A 104 12.71 0.50 -6.33
N HIS A 105 11.67 -0.09 -5.76
CA HIS A 105 11.68 -1.50 -5.38
C HIS A 105 10.64 -2.35 -6.10
N GLY A 106 9.63 -1.72 -6.68
CA GLY A 106 8.58 -2.41 -7.39
C GLY A 106 8.76 -2.50 -8.90
N TRP A 107 9.63 -1.70 -9.47
CA TRP A 107 9.89 -1.70 -10.91
C TRP A 107 11.00 -2.68 -11.25
N ASP A 108 10.72 -3.64 -12.13
CA ASP A 108 11.64 -4.71 -12.53
C ASP A 108 12.25 -4.49 -13.94
N GLY A 109 12.26 -3.24 -14.41
CA GLY A 109 12.85 -2.87 -15.70
C GLY A 109 11.84 -2.74 -16.84
N GLU A 110 10.81 -3.59 -16.88
CA GLU A 110 9.74 -3.56 -17.88
C GLU A 110 8.34 -3.46 -17.28
N TRP A 111 8.13 -4.00 -16.09
CA TRP A 111 6.85 -4.00 -15.39
C TRP A 111 7.02 -3.88 -13.88
N PHE A 112 5.91 -3.67 -13.18
CA PHE A 112 5.92 -3.70 -11.73
C PHE A 112 5.80 -5.14 -11.23
N LEU A 113 6.56 -5.45 -10.18
CA LEU A 113 6.42 -6.69 -9.43
C LEU A 113 5.00 -6.82 -8.86
N ARG A 114 4.59 -8.04 -8.58
CA ARG A 114 3.33 -8.30 -7.86
C ARG A 114 3.49 -8.12 -6.36
N ALA A 115 4.56 -8.67 -5.80
CA ALA A 115 4.79 -8.70 -4.37
C ALA A 115 6.25 -9.05 -4.04
N TYR A 116 6.57 -8.93 -2.76
CA TYR A 116 7.68 -9.63 -2.11
C TYR A 116 7.13 -10.65 -1.14
N ASP A 117 7.69 -11.85 -1.09
CA ASP A 117 7.26 -12.87 -0.15
C ASP A 117 7.85 -12.67 1.26
N PHE A 118 7.54 -13.59 2.18
CA PHE A 118 8.08 -13.54 3.53
C PHE A 118 9.63 -13.54 3.57
N TYR A 119 10.26 -14.19 2.62
CA TYR A 119 11.72 -14.29 2.52
C TYR A 119 12.35 -13.17 1.69
N CYS A 120 11.57 -12.13 1.36
CA CYS A 120 11.98 -11.00 0.51
C CYS A 120 12.32 -11.39 -0.94
N ASN A 121 11.79 -12.50 -1.42
CA ASN A 121 11.91 -12.86 -2.83
C ASN A 121 10.90 -12.07 -3.66
N LYS A 122 11.33 -11.65 -4.82
CA LYS A 122 10.47 -10.98 -5.81
C LYS A 122 9.44 -11.94 -6.38
N ILE A 123 8.19 -11.52 -6.45
CA ILE A 123 7.11 -12.26 -7.06
C ILE A 123 6.66 -11.53 -8.32
N GLY A 124 6.64 -12.25 -9.45
CA GLY A 124 6.29 -11.67 -10.74
C GLY A 124 7.45 -10.94 -11.41
N SER A 125 8.68 -11.27 -11.06
CA SER A 125 9.87 -10.79 -11.75
C SER A 125 10.30 -11.73 -12.87
N ASP A 126 11.25 -11.25 -13.68
CA ASP A 126 11.90 -12.06 -14.71
C ASP A 126 12.77 -13.19 -14.12
N GLU A 127 13.15 -13.02 -12.87
CA GLU A 127 14.02 -13.96 -12.14
C GLU A 127 13.27 -15.15 -11.56
N ASN A 128 11.94 -15.16 -11.58
CA ASN A 128 11.14 -16.27 -11.07
C ASN A 128 9.96 -16.64 -11.98
N GLU A 129 9.53 -17.88 -11.92
CA GLU A 129 8.51 -18.45 -12.80
C GLU A 129 7.07 -18.04 -12.47
N SER A 130 6.84 -17.26 -11.45
CA SER A 130 5.49 -16.85 -11.05
C SER A 130 4.94 -15.67 -11.85
N ARG A 131 5.08 -15.75 -13.16
CA ARG A 131 4.66 -14.69 -14.11
C ARG A 131 3.18 -14.71 -14.48
N SER A 132 2.45 -15.66 -14.04
CA SER A 132 1.04 -15.81 -14.44
C SER A 132 0.10 -14.88 -13.69
#